data_19a808988f7dd87b8610057eee2bde35
#
_entry.id   19a808988f7dd87b8610057eee2bde35
#
_cell.length_a   1.000
_cell.length_b   1.000
_cell.length_c   1.000
_cell.angle_alpha   90.00
_cell.angle_beta   90.00
_cell.angle_gamma   90.00
#
_symmetry.space_group_name_H-M   'P 1'
#
loop_
_entity.id
_entity.type
_entity.pdbx_description
1 polymer ?
#
loop_
_entity_poly.entity_id
_entity_poly.type
_entity_poly.pdbx_seq_one_letter_code
_entity_poly.pdbx_strand_id
1 'polypeptide(L)'
;MYRAVRAPRVSLRESVPITIQLENKRLHAGKLYRLSTTGGLLELTPYIDERTKVLLSFQVRAGLLQGKAEMLFPLRGGMGYFQPFRFIGFAPGVCQKLEAQISVLLREAVGPNHSLALSGPPNLLESL
;
A
#
# COMPACT_ATOMS: atom_id res chain seq x y z
N MET A 1 -18.15 -9.62 21.12
CA MET A 1 -17.58 -10.19 20.05
C MET A 1 -16.25 -9.60 19.86
N TYR A 2 -15.49 -10.37 19.47
CA TYR A 2 -14.20 -9.96 19.20
C TYR A 2 -14.12 -9.26 17.88
N ARG A 3 -13.40 -8.28 17.85
CA ARG A 3 -13.16 -7.67 16.61
C ARG A 3 -11.71 -7.51 16.42
N ALA A 4 -11.26 -7.94 15.31
CA ALA A 4 -9.87 -7.88 15.01
C ALA A 4 -9.37 -6.46 15.05
N VAL A 5 -8.22 -6.28 15.63
CA VAL A 5 -7.58 -5.00 15.59
C VAL A 5 -6.95 -4.86 14.23
N ARG A 6 -7.33 -3.79 13.53
CA ARG A 6 -6.79 -3.56 12.22
C ARG A 6 -5.33 -3.15 12.33
N ALA A 7 -4.50 -3.69 11.45
CA ALA A 7 -3.11 -3.31 11.42
C ALA A 7 -3.00 -1.81 11.13
N PRO A 8 -2.02 -1.13 11.71
CA PRO A 8 -1.83 0.28 11.42
C PRO A 8 -1.63 0.52 9.94
N ARG A 9 -2.29 1.52 9.42
CA ARG A 9 -2.20 1.90 8.03
C ARG A 9 -1.61 3.27 7.89
N VAL A 10 -0.78 3.44 6.89
CA VAL A 10 -0.14 4.70 6.62
C VAL A 10 -0.64 5.21 5.27
N SER A 11 -1.13 6.44 5.27
CA SER A 11 -1.43 7.12 4.02
C SER A 11 -0.16 7.81 3.58
N LEU A 12 0.25 7.55 2.35
CA LEU A 12 1.52 8.06 1.86
C LEU A 12 1.33 9.49 1.39
N ARG A 13 2.25 10.36 1.79
CA ARG A 13 2.15 11.77 1.40
C ARG A 13 2.24 11.91 -0.11
N GLU A 14 3.10 11.13 -0.70
CA GLU A 14 3.17 11.04 -2.14
C GLU A 14 3.01 9.59 -2.49
N SER A 15 2.21 9.33 -3.50
CA SER A 15 2.03 7.97 -3.92
C SER A 15 3.37 7.40 -4.39
N VAL A 16 3.55 6.12 -4.16
CA VAL A 16 4.78 5.43 -4.51
C VAL A 16 4.52 4.54 -5.71
N PRO A 17 5.34 4.64 -6.74
CA PRO A 17 5.18 3.73 -7.88
C PRO A 17 5.33 2.29 -7.43
N ILE A 18 4.50 1.43 -7.98
CA ILE A 18 4.53 0.03 -7.62
C ILE A 18 4.41 -0.79 -8.89
N THR A 19 5.13 -1.89 -8.95
CA THR A 19 5.05 -2.83 -10.05
C THR A 19 4.27 -4.04 -9.60
N ILE A 20 3.32 -4.46 -10.41
CA ILE A 20 2.46 -5.58 -10.12
C ILE A 20 2.77 -6.65 -11.15
N GLN A 21 3.27 -7.80 -10.71
CA GLN A 21 3.56 -8.90 -11.63
C GLN A 21 2.46 -9.92 -11.52
N LEU A 22 1.81 -10.18 -12.64
CA LEU A 22 0.74 -11.14 -12.70
C LEU A 22 1.30 -12.54 -12.86
N GLU A 23 0.44 -13.54 -12.70
CA GLU A 23 0.89 -14.93 -12.76
C GLU A 23 1.48 -15.28 -14.12
N ASN A 24 1.00 -14.64 -15.17
CA ASN A 24 1.53 -14.90 -16.50
C ASN A 24 2.79 -14.09 -16.78
N LYS A 25 3.40 -13.53 -15.74
CA LYS A 25 4.64 -12.74 -15.83
C LYS A 25 4.46 -11.37 -16.44
N ARG A 26 3.26 -11.00 -16.81
CA ARG A 26 3.04 -9.66 -17.31
C ARG A 26 3.13 -8.66 -16.18
N LEU A 27 3.61 -7.47 -16.50
CA LEU A 27 3.79 -6.42 -15.52
C LEU A 27 2.71 -5.37 -15.70
N HIS A 28 2.27 -4.83 -14.57
CA HIS A 28 1.26 -3.80 -14.53
C HIS A 28 1.76 -2.72 -13.59
N ALA A 29 1.63 -1.47 -13.96
CA ALA A 29 2.10 -0.38 -13.13
C ALA A 29 0.94 0.19 -12.34
N GLY A 30 1.25 0.68 -11.16
CA GLY A 30 0.27 1.35 -10.32
C GLY A 30 0.95 2.29 -9.37
N LYS A 31 0.16 2.87 -8.48
CA LYS A 31 0.67 3.75 -7.45
C LYS A 31 0.12 3.30 -6.12
N LEU A 32 0.98 3.29 -5.13
CA LEU A 32 0.62 2.86 -3.78
C LEU A 32 0.22 4.07 -2.98
N TYR A 33 -1.01 4.07 -2.46
CA TYR A 33 -1.55 5.16 -1.68
C TYR A 33 -1.57 4.90 -0.19
N ARG A 34 -1.82 3.65 0.20
CA ARG A 34 -1.86 3.25 1.58
C ARG A 34 -1.15 1.95 1.78
N LEU A 35 -0.59 1.78 2.95
CA LEU A 35 0.21 0.61 3.24
C LEU A 35 0.05 0.21 4.69
N SER A 36 -0.09 -1.08 4.92
CA SER A 36 -0.02 -1.68 6.24
C SER A 36 0.67 -3.02 6.10
N THR A 37 0.90 -3.69 7.22
CA THR A 37 1.52 -5.00 7.16
C THR A 37 0.58 -6.05 6.60
N THR A 38 -0.70 -5.75 6.50
CA THR A 38 -1.66 -6.72 5.98
C THR A 38 -2.11 -6.41 4.56
N GLY A 39 -1.83 -5.22 4.04
CA GLY A 39 -2.26 -4.86 2.70
C GLY A 39 -2.17 -3.39 2.45
N GLY A 40 -3.00 -2.90 1.55
CA GLY A 40 -2.99 -1.49 1.24
C GLY A 40 -3.97 -1.12 0.14
N LEU A 41 -3.72 0.03 -0.47
CA LEU A 41 -4.59 0.58 -1.49
C LEU A 41 -3.74 1.08 -2.64
N LEU A 42 -4.09 0.66 -3.84
CA LEU A 42 -3.41 1.05 -5.07
C LEU A 42 -4.32 1.90 -5.93
N GLU A 43 -3.72 2.75 -6.73
CA GLU A 43 -4.41 3.39 -7.86
C GLU A 43 -3.84 2.80 -9.13
N LEU A 44 -4.70 2.34 -10.03
CA LEU A 44 -4.23 1.73 -11.27
C LEU A 44 -5.32 1.79 -12.34
N THR A 45 -4.90 1.56 -13.57
CA THR A 45 -5.79 1.53 -14.73
C THR A 45 -5.19 0.58 -15.73
N PRO A 46 -5.94 -0.40 -16.18
CA PRO A 46 -7.23 -0.84 -15.69
C PRO A 46 -7.10 -1.59 -14.38
N TYR A 47 -8.21 -1.92 -13.77
CA TYR A 47 -8.14 -2.68 -12.54
C TYR A 47 -7.76 -4.13 -12.83
N ILE A 48 -7.38 -4.83 -11.78
CA ILE A 48 -7.06 -6.26 -11.87
C ILE A 48 -8.22 -7.01 -11.23
N ASP A 49 -8.58 -8.12 -11.83
CA ASP A 49 -9.72 -8.88 -11.35
C ASP A 49 -9.56 -9.21 -9.87
N GLU A 50 -10.68 -9.17 -9.16
CA GLU A 50 -10.72 -9.52 -7.76
C GLU A 50 -10.18 -10.93 -7.56
N ARG A 51 -9.41 -11.11 -6.49
CA ARG A 51 -8.82 -12.40 -6.09
C ARG A 51 -7.65 -12.85 -6.95
N THR A 52 -7.22 -12.02 -7.87
CA THR A 52 -6.00 -12.33 -8.62
C THR A 52 -4.82 -12.22 -7.69
N LYS A 53 -3.95 -13.22 -7.74
CA LYS A 53 -2.72 -13.21 -6.94
C LYS A 53 -1.61 -12.60 -7.76
N VAL A 54 -0.86 -11.73 -7.12
CA VAL A 54 0.17 -10.96 -7.79
C VAL A 54 1.40 -10.86 -6.91
N LEU A 55 2.49 -10.45 -7.50
CA LEU A 55 3.69 -10.09 -6.75
C LEU A 55 3.83 -8.58 -6.85
N LEU A 56 3.83 -7.92 -5.70
CA LEU A 56 3.97 -6.47 -5.64
C LEU A 56 5.42 -6.12 -5.31
N SER A 57 5.93 -5.11 -6.01
CA SER A 57 7.30 -4.65 -5.78
C SER A 57 7.29 -3.14 -5.70
N PHE A 58 7.84 -2.59 -4.63
CA PHE A 58 7.90 -1.15 -4.48
C PHE A 58 9.10 -0.78 -3.64
N GLN A 59 9.57 0.45 -3.86
CA GLN A 59 10.77 0.94 -3.22
C GLN A 59 10.40 1.72 -1.98
N VAL A 60 11.05 1.42 -0.87
CA VAL A 60 10.92 2.21 0.35
C VAL A 60 12.31 2.65 0.74
N ARG A 61 12.38 3.46 1.80
CA ARG A 61 13.68 3.97 2.24
C ARG A 61 14.66 2.85 2.52
N ALA A 62 14.18 1.75 3.07
CA ALA A 62 15.04 0.63 3.41
C ALA A 62 15.44 -0.23 2.22
N GLY A 63 14.89 0.04 1.04
CA GLY A 63 15.20 -0.74 -0.14
C GLY A 63 13.96 -1.24 -0.83
N LEU A 64 14.14 -2.21 -1.70
CA LEU A 64 13.02 -2.78 -2.44
C LEU A 64 12.27 -3.77 -1.58
N LEU A 65 10.96 -3.64 -1.53
CA LEU A 65 10.10 -4.59 -0.85
C LEU A 65 9.26 -5.33 -1.87
N GLN A 66 9.10 -6.62 -1.67
CA GLN A 66 8.26 -7.45 -2.50
C GLN A 66 7.39 -8.32 -1.62
N GLY A 67 6.15 -8.48 -2.02
CA GLY A 67 5.24 -9.34 -1.30
C GLY A 67 4.19 -9.90 -2.22
N LYS A 68 3.76 -11.11 -1.94
CA LYS A 68 2.64 -11.70 -2.65
C LYS A 68 1.37 -11.13 -2.09
N ALA A 69 0.42 -10.83 -2.97
CA ALA A 69 -0.82 -10.20 -2.55
C ALA A 69 -1.97 -10.74 -3.35
N GLU A 70 -3.14 -10.54 -2.81
CA GLU A 70 -4.38 -10.86 -3.50
C GLU A 70 -5.12 -9.56 -3.71
N MET A 71 -5.55 -9.32 -4.95
CA MET A 71 -6.29 -8.12 -5.28
C MET A 71 -7.71 -8.25 -4.80
N LEU A 72 -8.24 -7.18 -4.24
CA LEU A 72 -9.60 -7.17 -3.74
C LEU A 72 -10.49 -6.39 -4.70
N PHE A 73 -11.71 -6.11 -4.28
CA PHE A 73 -12.68 -5.52 -5.18
C PHE A 73 -12.29 -4.09 -5.55
N PRO A 74 -12.20 -3.78 -6.85
CA PRO A 74 -11.80 -2.43 -7.27
C PRO A 74 -12.92 -1.42 -7.09
N LEU A 75 -12.53 -0.19 -6.78
CA LEU A 75 -13.45 0.92 -6.64
C LEU A 75 -13.08 1.97 -7.66
N ARG A 76 -14.07 2.51 -8.32
CA ARG A 76 -13.82 3.55 -9.28
C ARG A 76 -13.39 4.82 -8.55
N GLY A 77 -12.35 5.47 -9.04
CA GLY A 77 -11.89 6.69 -8.40
C GLY A 77 -10.64 7.24 -9.06
N GLY A 78 -10.36 8.50 -8.81
CA GLY A 78 -9.21 9.14 -9.39
C GLY A 78 -9.28 9.12 -10.90
N MET A 79 -8.16 8.81 -11.52
CA MET A 79 -8.08 8.71 -12.96
C MET A 79 -8.32 7.29 -13.43
N GLY A 80 -8.79 6.41 -12.57
CA GLY A 80 -9.02 5.02 -12.94
C GLY A 80 -9.71 4.33 -11.79
N TYR A 81 -8.95 3.50 -11.08
CA TYR A 81 -9.50 2.71 -9.99
C TYR A 81 -8.62 2.77 -8.78
N PHE A 82 -9.24 2.80 -7.61
CA PHE A 82 -8.55 2.51 -6.36
C PHE A 82 -8.86 1.07 -6.04
N GLN A 83 -7.82 0.29 -5.85
CA GLN A 83 -8.01 -1.14 -5.63
C GLN A 83 -7.26 -1.58 -4.38
N PRO A 84 -8.00 -2.08 -3.40
CA PRO A 84 -7.36 -2.63 -2.20
C PRO A 84 -6.69 -3.95 -2.51
N PHE A 85 -5.71 -4.28 -1.70
CA PHE A 85 -5.06 -5.58 -1.79
C PHE A 85 -4.73 -6.05 -0.39
N ARG A 86 -4.54 -7.34 -0.23
CA ARG A 86 -4.04 -7.87 1.03
C ARG A 86 -2.83 -8.73 0.76
N PHE A 87 -1.86 -8.63 1.63
CA PHE A 87 -0.68 -9.46 1.51
C PHE A 87 -1.02 -10.89 1.91
N ILE A 88 -0.49 -11.85 1.17
CA ILE A 88 -0.70 -13.25 1.48
C ILE A 88 0.60 -13.99 1.71
N GLY A 89 1.73 -13.33 1.54
CA GLY A 89 2.99 -13.96 1.85
C GLY A 89 4.16 -13.05 1.56
N PHE A 90 5.25 -13.29 2.30
CA PHE A 90 6.49 -12.57 2.14
C PHE A 90 7.63 -13.55 2.20
N ALA A 91 8.73 -13.20 1.54
CA ALA A 91 9.97 -13.92 1.74
C ALA A 91 10.45 -13.67 3.17
N PRO A 92 11.30 -14.53 3.70
CA PRO A 92 11.81 -14.35 5.06
C PRO A 92 12.46 -12.98 5.22
N GLY A 93 12.15 -12.33 6.33
CA GLY A 93 12.73 -11.03 6.66
C GLY A 93 12.01 -9.84 6.06
N VAL A 94 11.18 -10.04 5.06
CA VAL A 94 10.54 -8.91 4.39
C VAL A 94 9.47 -8.29 5.27
N CYS A 95 8.74 -9.10 6.00
CA CYS A 95 7.69 -8.57 6.86
C CYS A 95 8.26 -7.65 7.93
N GLN A 96 9.40 -7.99 8.49
CA GLN A 96 10.05 -7.15 9.48
C GLN A 96 10.49 -5.82 8.87
N LYS A 97 10.99 -5.85 7.65
CA LYS A 97 11.35 -4.60 6.99
C LYS A 97 10.12 -3.73 6.76
N LEU A 98 9.02 -4.36 6.37
CA LEU A 98 7.79 -3.65 6.15
C LEU A 98 7.29 -3.03 7.45
N GLU A 99 7.31 -3.78 8.53
CA GLU A 99 6.89 -3.27 9.83
C GLU A 99 7.74 -2.08 10.26
N ALA A 100 9.04 -2.19 10.05
CA ALA A 100 9.94 -1.11 10.43
C ALA A 100 9.66 0.13 9.60
N GLN A 101 9.40 -0.04 8.32
CA GLN A 101 9.12 1.09 7.45
C GLN A 101 7.82 1.78 7.84
N ILE A 102 6.80 1.00 8.15
CA ILE A 102 5.53 1.56 8.56
C ILE A 102 5.68 2.32 9.87
N SER A 103 6.47 1.78 10.81
CA SER A 103 6.71 2.48 12.07
C SER A 103 7.38 3.83 11.84
N VAL A 104 8.34 3.88 10.92
CA VAL A 104 9.00 5.14 10.60
C VAL A 104 8.00 6.13 10.03
N LEU A 105 7.17 5.67 9.09
CA LEU A 105 6.19 6.56 8.48
C LEU A 105 5.18 7.06 9.48
N LEU A 106 4.76 6.21 10.40
CA LEU A 106 3.82 6.63 11.44
C LEU A 106 4.43 7.67 12.35
N ARG A 107 5.69 7.49 12.72
CA ARG A 107 6.36 8.46 13.57
C ARG A 107 6.50 9.80 12.86
N GLU A 108 6.79 9.77 11.59
CA GLU A 108 6.91 11.01 10.84
C GLU A 108 5.57 11.73 10.78
N ALA A 109 4.49 10.96 10.65
CA ALA A 109 3.18 11.56 10.56
C ALA A 109 2.75 12.23 11.86
N VAL A 110 3.23 11.75 13.00
CA VAL A 110 2.82 12.31 14.28
C VAL A 110 3.92 13.10 14.97
N GLY A 111 5.01 13.39 14.24
CA GLY A 111 6.11 14.14 14.83
C GLY A 111 5.80 15.62 14.92
N PRO A 112 6.77 16.39 15.41
CA PRO A 112 6.55 17.82 15.56
C PRO A 112 6.17 18.52 14.27
N ASN A 113 6.54 17.98 13.15
CA ASN A 113 6.22 18.61 11.88
C ASN A 113 4.96 18.06 11.27
N HIS A 114 4.19 17.38 12.07
CA HIS A 114 3.00 16.75 11.57
C HIS A 114 2.09 17.72 10.83
N SER A 115 1.91 18.90 11.38
CA SER A 115 1.03 19.85 10.74
C SER A 115 1.51 20.22 9.36
N LEU A 116 2.81 20.25 9.17
CA LEU A 116 3.33 20.54 7.85
C LEU A 116 3.03 19.42 6.89
N ALA A 117 3.08 18.22 7.39
CA ALA A 117 2.78 17.08 6.56
C ALA A 117 1.35 17.14 6.08
N LEU A 118 0.51 17.80 6.82
CA LEU A 118 -0.88 17.88 6.45
C LEU A 118 -1.21 19.09 5.64
N SER A 119 -0.25 19.91 5.34
CA SER A 119 -0.52 21.15 4.66
C SER A 119 -1.01 20.94 3.25
N GLY A 120 -0.84 19.77 2.70
CA GLY A 120 -1.27 19.54 1.36
C GLY A 120 -2.49 18.69 1.33
N PRO A 121 -2.84 18.23 0.14
CA PRO A 121 -4.01 17.39 -0.06
C PRO A 121 -3.97 16.09 0.67
N PRO A 122 -2.91 15.73 1.31
CA PRO A 122 -2.89 14.43 1.97
C PRO A 122 -4.03 14.19 2.91
N ASN A 123 -4.72 15.23 3.29
CA ASN A 123 -5.88 15.01 4.11
C ASN A 123 -6.84 14.05 3.53
N LEU A 124 -6.92 14.06 2.22
CA LEU A 124 -7.82 13.13 1.56
C LEU A 124 -7.42 11.72 1.81
N LEU A 125 -6.14 11.49 1.84
CA LEU A 125 -5.65 10.13 2.05
C LEU A 125 -5.91 9.67 3.46
N GLU A 126 -5.83 10.60 4.39
CA GLU A 126 -6.01 10.23 5.76
C GLU A 126 -7.44 9.86 6.08
N SER A 127 -8.36 10.45 5.38
CA SER A 127 -9.75 10.17 5.65
C SER A 127 -10.17 8.82 5.11
N LEU A 128 -9.42 8.26 4.26
CA LEU A 128 -9.78 6.94 3.75
C LEU A 128 -9.57 5.82 4.78
#